data_ea1690a1561016b3ed20d0e5d1d94ce6
#
_entry.id   ea1690a1561016b3ed20d0e5d1d94ce6
#
_cell.length_a   1.000
_cell.length_b   1.000
_cell.length_c   1.000
_cell.angle_alpha   90.00
_cell.angle_beta   90.00
_cell.angle_gamma   90.00
#
_symmetry.space_group_name_H-M   'P 1'
#
loop_
_entity.id
_entity.type
_entity.pdbx_description
1 polymer ?
#
loop_
_entity_poly.entity_id
_entity_poly.type
_entity_poly.pdbx_seq_one_letter_code
_entity_poly.pdbx_strand_id
1 'polypeptide(L)'
;MNDIDIDYFIKTYVTRRPVSLLKPDLEKNHRELEERLNGRKVLVIGGAGTIGSFYIKALLKYRISSMIVVDINENGLTELVRDLRSSTGYNIPAEFITYPMNFGDRVFEKMFRSMAPFDIVANFAAHKHVRSEKDIFSIEAMIENNVLRARRLLDLLLENPPEHFFCVSTDKAANPVNIMGASKKLMEEMIMSYSGRLPVTTARFANVAFSNGSLPLGFLERLNKRQPWSCPLGIRRFFVSPQESGELCLIASVLGEPGDIIFPKLDEERDMISFDTIAGDLLRYLGMEADICSTEEEARQKALLLDENP
;
A
#
# COMPACT_ATOMS: atom_id res chain seq x y z
N MET A 1 -24.90 -13.75 -4.65
CA MET A 1 -23.97 -13.21 -3.64
C MET A 1 -24.25 -11.71 -3.58
N ASN A 2 -24.67 -11.17 -2.44
CA ASN A 2 -24.90 -9.73 -2.34
C ASN A 2 -23.57 -9.02 -2.65
N ASP A 3 -23.61 -7.97 -3.47
CA ASP A 3 -22.44 -7.15 -3.76
C ASP A 3 -21.89 -6.61 -2.45
N ILE A 4 -20.66 -7.03 -2.09
CA ILE A 4 -20.01 -6.58 -0.87
C ILE A 4 -19.39 -5.21 -1.14
N ASP A 5 -19.97 -4.16 -0.58
CA ASP A 5 -19.34 -2.83 -0.58
C ASP A 5 -18.23 -2.80 0.49
N ILE A 6 -17.02 -3.15 0.07
CA ILE A 6 -15.84 -3.19 0.95
C ILE A 6 -15.45 -1.80 1.43
N ASP A 7 -15.62 -0.75 0.62
CA ASP A 7 -15.31 0.63 1.03
C ASP A 7 -16.24 1.08 2.15
N TYR A 8 -17.54 0.83 2.01
CA TYR A 8 -18.52 1.07 3.07
C TYR A 8 -18.20 0.27 4.34
N PHE A 9 -17.86 -1.02 4.19
CA PHE A 9 -17.50 -1.86 5.34
C PHE A 9 -16.27 -1.31 6.08
N ILE A 10 -15.21 -0.94 5.35
CA ILE A 10 -14.00 -0.35 5.94
C ILE A 10 -14.33 0.93 6.71
N LYS A 11 -15.08 1.85 6.11
CA LYS A 11 -15.43 3.14 6.71
C LYS A 11 -16.31 3.00 7.93
N THR A 12 -17.22 2.03 7.92
CA THR A 12 -18.22 1.85 8.99
C THR A 12 -17.69 1.00 10.14
N TYR A 13 -17.02 -0.11 9.85
CA TYR A 13 -16.70 -1.12 10.86
C TYR A 13 -15.21 -1.18 11.22
N VAL A 14 -14.29 -0.89 10.28
CA VAL A 14 -12.86 -1.03 10.53
C VAL A 14 -12.24 0.27 11.00
N THR A 15 -12.30 1.32 10.18
CA THR A 15 -11.72 2.62 10.54
C THR A 15 -12.67 3.49 11.33
N ARG A 16 -13.98 3.25 11.22
CA ARG A 16 -15.06 4.05 11.84
C ARG A 16 -14.98 5.52 11.45
N ARG A 17 -14.47 5.78 10.24
CA ARG A 17 -14.31 7.11 9.66
C ARG A 17 -15.05 7.18 8.32
N PRO A 18 -16.22 7.83 8.27
CA PRO A 18 -16.98 8.01 7.02
C PRO A 18 -16.24 8.92 6.02
N VAL A 19 -15.33 9.74 6.52
CA VAL A 19 -14.51 10.67 5.75
C VAL A 19 -13.05 10.42 6.10
N SER A 20 -12.15 10.53 5.11
CA SER A 20 -10.72 10.37 5.32
C SER A 20 -10.19 11.31 6.41
N LEU A 21 -9.34 10.79 7.28
CA LEU A 21 -8.68 11.59 8.31
C LEU A 21 -7.77 12.68 7.73
N LEU A 22 -7.34 12.53 6.46
CA LEU A 22 -6.45 13.46 5.76
C LEU A 22 -7.21 14.53 4.95
N LYS A 23 -8.55 14.43 4.89
CA LYS A 23 -9.36 15.41 4.15
C LYS A 23 -9.06 16.87 4.56
N PRO A 24 -9.00 17.21 5.86
CA PRO A 24 -8.68 18.59 6.27
C PRO A 24 -7.33 19.08 5.77
N ASP A 25 -6.30 18.19 5.79
CA ASP A 25 -4.96 18.54 5.31
C ASP A 25 -4.93 18.74 3.80
N LEU A 26 -5.64 17.89 3.05
CA LEU A 26 -5.76 18.00 1.59
C LEU A 26 -6.52 19.28 1.19
N GLU A 27 -7.61 19.60 1.86
CA GLU A 27 -8.38 20.82 1.61
C GLU A 27 -7.58 22.08 1.95
N LYS A 28 -6.89 22.10 3.08
CA LYS A 28 -6.05 23.20 3.51
C LYS A 28 -4.92 23.49 2.51
N ASN A 29 -4.30 22.44 1.97
CA ASN A 29 -3.14 22.56 1.09
C ASN A 29 -3.49 22.35 -0.39
N HIS A 30 -4.77 22.39 -0.75
CA HIS A 30 -5.24 22.06 -2.11
C HIS A 30 -4.54 22.90 -3.20
N ARG A 31 -4.42 24.19 -3.00
CA ARG A 31 -3.76 25.09 -3.95
C ARG A 31 -2.28 24.76 -4.12
N GLU A 32 -1.57 24.50 -3.04
CA GLU A 32 -0.15 24.14 -3.07
C GLU A 32 0.06 22.79 -3.77
N LEU A 33 -0.83 21.81 -3.51
CA LEU A 33 -0.83 20.52 -4.21
C LEU A 33 -1.05 20.70 -5.72
N GLU A 34 -1.99 21.55 -6.13
CA GLU A 34 -2.18 21.87 -7.55
C GLU A 34 -0.93 22.52 -8.18
N GLU A 35 -0.35 23.51 -7.54
CA GLU A 35 0.84 24.22 -8.02
C GLU A 35 2.06 23.28 -8.16
N ARG A 36 2.23 22.34 -7.21
CA ARG A 36 3.35 21.40 -7.22
C ARG A 36 3.15 20.18 -8.13
N LEU A 37 1.90 19.81 -8.46
CA LEU A 37 1.58 18.61 -9.23
C LEU A 37 1.24 18.89 -10.70
N ASN A 38 0.60 20.02 -11.01
CA ASN A 38 0.16 20.30 -12.37
C ASN A 38 1.35 20.40 -13.32
N GLY A 39 1.24 19.63 -14.42
CA GLY A 39 2.28 19.54 -15.44
C GLY A 39 3.47 18.66 -15.10
N ARG A 40 3.47 17.96 -13.95
CA ARG A 40 4.60 17.12 -13.52
C ARG A 40 4.60 15.76 -14.20
N LYS A 41 5.81 15.23 -14.41
CA LYS A 41 6.07 13.89 -14.89
C LYS A 41 6.39 12.97 -13.70
N VAL A 42 5.59 11.92 -13.51
CA VAL A 42 5.65 11.07 -12.32
C VAL A 42 6.03 9.63 -12.68
N LEU A 43 6.97 9.06 -11.93
CA LEU A 43 7.30 7.63 -11.94
C LEU A 43 6.79 6.98 -10.66
N VAL A 44 5.95 5.96 -10.81
CA VAL A 44 5.44 5.16 -9.69
C VAL A 44 5.94 3.72 -9.81
N ILE A 45 6.70 3.26 -8.82
CA ILE A 45 7.25 1.90 -8.72
C ILE A 45 6.43 1.13 -7.69
N GLY A 46 5.93 -0.07 -8.05
CA GLY A 46 5.01 -0.83 -7.19
C GLY A 46 3.57 -0.32 -7.25
N GLY A 47 3.17 0.24 -8.41
CA GLY A 47 1.87 0.90 -8.58
C GLY A 47 0.67 -0.03 -8.64
N ALA A 48 0.85 -1.33 -8.90
CA ALA A 48 -0.22 -2.32 -8.89
C ALA A 48 -0.57 -2.85 -7.49
N GLY A 49 0.24 -2.51 -6.48
CA GLY A 49 -0.08 -2.80 -5.07
C GLY A 49 -1.17 -1.90 -4.53
N THR A 50 -1.81 -2.29 -3.41
CA THR A 50 -2.92 -1.52 -2.81
C THR A 50 -2.53 -0.06 -2.54
N ILE A 51 -1.40 0.20 -1.89
CA ILE A 51 -0.99 1.56 -1.55
C ILE A 51 -0.63 2.36 -2.82
N GLY A 52 0.16 1.74 -3.73
CA GLY A 52 0.56 2.37 -4.98
C GLY A 52 -0.62 2.75 -5.86
N SER A 53 -1.63 1.88 -5.99
CA SER A 53 -2.83 2.17 -6.78
C SER A 53 -3.66 3.30 -6.18
N PHE A 54 -3.82 3.37 -4.87
CA PHE A 54 -4.53 4.47 -4.21
C PHE A 54 -3.73 5.79 -4.20
N TYR A 55 -2.40 5.72 -4.18
CA TYR A 55 -1.55 6.89 -4.43
C TYR A 55 -1.75 7.43 -5.86
N ILE A 56 -1.77 6.56 -6.86
CA ILE A 56 -2.08 6.92 -8.25
C ILE A 56 -3.45 7.58 -8.34
N LYS A 57 -4.48 7.01 -7.72
CA LYS A 57 -5.83 7.59 -7.66
C LYS A 57 -5.84 8.98 -7.00
N ALA A 58 -5.05 9.19 -5.96
CA ALA A 58 -4.91 10.48 -5.29
C ALA A 58 -4.20 11.51 -6.19
N LEU A 59 -3.12 11.12 -6.89
CA LEU A 59 -2.41 11.95 -7.87
C LEU A 59 -3.30 12.38 -9.04
N LEU A 60 -4.10 11.46 -9.56
CA LEU A 60 -4.95 11.70 -10.74
C LEU A 60 -6.16 12.62 -10.45
N LYS A 61 -6.34 13.09 -9.23
CA LYS A 61 -7.21 14.23 -8.93
C LYS A 61 -6.63 15.56 -9.44
N TYR A 62 -5.33 15.59 -9.70
CA TYR A 62 -4.57 16.76 -10.23
C TYR A 62 -4.18 16.53 -11.70
N ARG A 63 -3.74 17.58 -12.38
CA ARG A 63 -3.42 17.55 -13.83
C ARG A 63 -1.92 17.33 -14.05
N ILE A 64 -1.42 16.15 -13.79
CA ILE A 64 -0.04 15.77 -14.13
C ILE A 64 0.11 15.63 -15.65
N SER A 65 1.32 15.85 -16.19
CA SER A 65 1.57 15.79 -17.63
C SER A 65 1.79 14.35 -18.14
N SER A 66 2.42 13.51 -17.33
CA SER A 66 2.79 12.15 -17.70
C SER A 66 2.92 11.26 -16.45
N MET A 67 2.54 10.00 -16.58
CA MET A 67 2.71 8.99 -15.52
C MET A 67 3.22 7.68 -16.09
N ILE A 68 4.34 7.23 -15.54
CA ILE A 68 4.90 5.92 -15.81
C ILE A 68 4.74 5.07 -14.55
N VAL A 69 4.14 3.88 -14.71
CA VAL A 69 3.89 2.95 -13.60
C VAL A 69 4.65 1.65 -13.85
N VAL A 70 5.44 1.24 -12.88
CA VAL A 70 6.23 0.00 -12.94
C VAL A 70 5.79 -0.94 -11.82
N ASP A 71 5.54 -2.20 -12.15
CA ASP A 71 5.27 -3.26 -11.18
C ASP A 71 5.67 -4.61 -11.77
N ILE A 72 6.00 -5.59 -10.93
CA ILE A 72 6.23 -6.97 -11.37
C ILE A 72 4.93 -7.72 -11.66
N ASN A 73 3.80 -7.24 -11.14
CA ASN A 73 2.49 -7.85 -11.28
C ASN A 73 1.77 -7.33 -12.53
N GLU A 74 1.97 -8.01 -13.66
CA GLU A 74 1.34 -7.67 -14.94
C GLU A 74 -0.19 -7.64 -14.87
N ASN A 75 -0.81 -8.62 -14.21
CA ASN A 75 -2.27 -8.66 -14.05
C ASN A 75 -2.77 -7.47 -13.22
N GLY A 76 -2.04 -7.12 -12.16
CA GLY A 76 -2.36 -5.96 -11.33
C GLY A 76 -2.24 -4.64 -12.09
N LEU A 77 -1.24 -4.49 -12.98
CA LEU A 77 -1.14 -3.32 -13.86
C LEU A 77 -2.30 -3.24 -14.85
N THR A 78 -2.68 -4.38 -15.42
CA THR A 78 -3.83 -4.45 -16.34
C THR A 78 -5.12 -4.04 -15.65
N GLU A 79 -5.34 -4.53 -14.43
CA GLU A 79 -6.53 -4.19 -13.65
C GLU A 79 -6.53 -2.72 -13.21
N LEU A 80 -5.38 -2.17 -12.83
CA LEU A 80 -5.24 -0.74 -12.52
C LEU A 80 -5.68 0.14 -13.71
N VAL A 81 -5.24 -0.20 -14.93
CA VAL A 81 -5.62 0.54 -16.15
C VAL A 81 -7.12 0.44 -16.42
N ARG A 82 -7.71 -0.76 -16.26
CA ARG A 82 -9.14 -0.97 -16.43
C ARG A 82 -9.96 -0.18 -15.42
N ASP A 83 -9.59 -0.25 -14.15
CA ASP A 83 -10.25 0.46 -13.06
C ASP A 83 -10.22 1.98 -13.29
N LEU A 84 -9.06 2.54 -13.63
CA LEU A 84 -8.93 3.97 -13.91
C LEU A 84 -9.76 4.42 -15.12
N ARG A 85 -9.81 3.62 -16.19
CA ARG A 85 -10.60 3.93 -17.40
C ARG A 85 -12.11 3.79 -17.19
N SER A 86 -12.51 2.91 -16.29
CA SER A 86 -13.92 2.67 -15.93
C SER A 86 -14.45 3.66 -14.91
N SER A 87 -13.56 4.34 -14.20
CA SER A 87 -13.91 5.28 -13.14
C SER A 87 -14.01 6.71 -13.66
N THR A 88 -14.84 7.52 -13.03
CA THR A 88 -14.97 8.95 -13.32
C THR A 88 -14.21 9.79 -12.30
N GLY A 89 -13.86 11.03 -12.67
CA GLY A 89 -13.24 11.98 -11.73
C GLY A 89 -11.72 11.90 -11.64
N TYR A 90 -11.05 11.18 -12.56
CA TYR A 90 -9.59 11.16 -12.69
C TYR A 90 -9.11 11.92 -13.92
N ASN A 91 -8.06 12.71 -13.76
CA ASN A 91 -7.35 13.40 -14.84
C ASN A 91 -6.23 12.49 -15.37
N ILE A 92 -6.58 11.49 -16.18
CA ILE A 92 -5.60 10.54 -16.72
C ILE A 92 -4.79 11.27 -17.80
N PRO A 93 -3.45 11.41 -17.68
CA PRO A 93 -2.64 12.07 -18.68
C PRO A 93 -2.61 11.26 -19.99
N ALA A 94 -2.37 11.95 -21.12
CA ALA A 94 -2.27 11.29 -22.41
C ALA A 94 -1.12 10.28 -22.45
N GLU A 95 -0.01 10.59 -21.78
CA GLU A 95 1.10 9.66 -21.57
C GLU A 95 0.94 8.94 -20.23
N PHE A 96 0.09 7.92 -20.21
CA PHE A 96 -0.05 6.97 -19.09
C PHE A 96 0.45 5.59 -19.53
N ILE A 97 1.64 5.22 -19.06
CA ILE A 97 2.35 4.01 -19.51
C ILE A 97 2.58 3.08 -18.33
N THR A 98 2.34 1.78 -18.54
CA THR A 98 2.60 0.73 -17.54
C THR A 98 3.63 -0.26 -18.05
N TYR A 99 4.59 -0.64 -17.20
CA TYR A 99 5.64 -1.62 -17.52
C TYR A 99 5.67 -2.76 -16.50
N PRO A 100 5.44 -4.02 -16.95
CA PRO A 100 5.60 -5.20 -16.09
C PRO A 100 7.10 -5.57 -15.98
N MET A 101 7.81 -4.92 -15.05
CA MET A 101 9.23 -5.18 -14.82
C MET A 101 9.63 -4.94 -13.37
N ASN A 102 10.75 -5.51 -12.96
CA ASN A 102 11.33 -5.24 -11.65
C ASN A 102 12.24 -3.99 -11.72
N PHE A 103 12.09 -3.10 -10.75
CA PHE A 103 12.89 -1.87 -10.69
C PHE A 103 14.39 -2.10 -10.42
N GLY A 104 14.78 -3.31 -10.00
CA GLY A 104 16.18 -3.72 -9.85
C GLY A 104 16.81 -4.31 -11.11
N ASP A 105 16.07 -4.40 -12.22
CA ASP A 105 16.55 -5.02 -13.46
C ASP A 105 17.20 -4.00 -14.40
N ARG A 106 18.15 -4.48 -15.24
CA ARG A 106 18.82 -3.66 -16.26
C ARG A 106 17.86 -3.03 -17.27
N VAL A 107 16.69 -3.66 -17.51
CA VAL A 107 15.65 -3.10 -18.39
C VAL A 107 15.04 -1.86 -17.77
N PHE A 108 14.80 -1.87 -16.46
CA PHE A 108 14.32 -0.68 -15.73
C PHE A 108 15.34 0.47 -15.83
N GLU A 109 16.64 0.22 -15.63
CA GLU A 109 17.66 1.26 -15.76
C GLU A 109 17.68 1.87 -17.17
N LYS A 110 17.54 1.04 -18.22
CA LYS A 110 17.45 1.54 -19.61
C LYS A 110 16.22 2.40 -19.82
N MET A 111 15.04 1.95 -19.34
CA MET A 111 13.79 2.70 -19.40
C MET A 111 13.93 4.02 -18.65
N PHE A 112 14.45 3.99 -17.42
CA PHE A 112 14.63 5.19 -16.61
C PHE A 112 15.50 6.23 -17.34
N ARG A 113 16.70 5.86 -17.82
CA ARG A 113 17.59 6.78 -18.54
C ARG A 113 16.99 7.29 -19.86
N SER A 114 16.16 6.49 -20.53
CA SER A 114 15.48 6.88 -21.77
C SER A 114 14.34 7.87 -21.53
N MET A 115 13.69 7.79 -20.36
CA MET A 115 12.48 8.58 -20.05
C MET A 115 12.73 9.72 -19.06
N ALA A 116 13.89 9.75 -18.39
CA ALA A 116 14.24 10.84 -17.48
C ALA A 116 14.36 12.18 -18.25
N PRO A 117 14.19 13.35 -17.57
CA PRO A 117 13.95 13.47 -16.14
C PRO A 117 12.52 13.14 -15.71
N PHE A 118 12.36 12.79 -14.44
CA PHE A 118 11.08 12.71 -13.72
C PHE A 118 11.06 13.79 -12.65
N ASP A 119 9.92 14.43 -12.45
CA ASP A 119 9.78 15.44 -11.38
C ASP A 119 9.55 14.77 -10.03
N ILE A 120 8.71 13.72 -10.01
CA ILE A 120 8.40 12.96 -8.79
C ILE A 120 8.65 11.47 -9.06
N VAL A 121 9.37 10.82 -8.15
CA VAL A 121 9.55 9.37 -8.14
C VAL A 121 9.03 8.80 -6.83
N ALA A 122 8.07 7.87 -6.89
CA ALA A 122 7.48 7.25 -5.72
C ALA A 122 7.67 5.72 -5.75
N ASN A 123 8.31 5.16 -4.71
CA ASN A 123 8.59 3.72 -4.61
C ASN A 123 7.73 3.05 -3.54
N PHE A 124 6.84 2.17 -3.99
CA PHE A 124 5.98 1.31 -3.15
C PHE A 124 6.41 -0.16 -3.17
N ALA A 125 7.41 -0.52 -4.00
CA ALA A 125 7.85 -1.90 -4.13
C ALA A 125 8.61 -2.36 -2.88
N ALA A 126 8.09 -3.37 -2.19
CA ALA A 126 8.71 -3.95 -1.02
C ALA A 126 8.24 -5.38 -0.75
N HIS A 127 9.10 -6.20 -0.18
CA HIS A 127 8.70 -7.43 0.51
C HIS A 127 8.21 -7.06 1.91
N LYS A 128 6.93 -7.30 2.19
CA LYS A 128 6.23 -6.79 3.38
C LYS A 128 5.68 -7.85 4.33
N HIS A 129 5.78 -9.13 3.98
CA HIS A 129 5.17 -10.21 4.77
C HIS A 129 6.17 -10.78 5.77
N VAL A 130 5.82 -10.76 7.07
CA VAL A 130 6.57 -11.41 8.15
C VAL A 130 6.68 -12.93 7.90
N ARG A 131 5.67 -13.55 7.30
CA ARG A 131 5.71 -14.98 6.93
C ARG A 131 6.83 -15.34 5.94
N SER A 132 7.44 -14.36 5.27
CA SER A 132 8.60 -14.57 4.40
C SER A 132 9.93 -14.72 5.17
N GLU A 133 9.91 -14.68 6.50
CA GLU A 133 11.10 -14.92 7.35
C GLU A 133 11.30 -16.41 7.66
N LYS A 134 11.04 -17.30 6.68
CA LYS A 134 11.02 -18.75 6.93
C LYS A 134 12.41 -19.39 6.85
N ASP A 135 13.25 -18.87 5.95
CA ASP A 135 14.52 -19.44 5.62
C ASP A 135 15.49 -18.38 5.10
N ILE A 136 16.76 -18.75 4.93
CA ILE A 136 17.84 -17.85 4.52
C ILE A 136 17.58 -17.20 3.15
N PHE A 137 17.00 -17.93 2.20
CA PHE A 137 16.78 -17.42 0.84
C PHE A 137 15.66 -16.37 0.81
N SER A 138 14.61 -16.59 1.58
CA SER A 138 13.51 -15.63 1.72
C SER A 138 13.98 -14.35 2.41
N ILE A 139 14.85 -14.47 3.41
CA ILE A 139 15.46 -13.32 4.10
C ILE A 139 16.41 -12.57 3.17
N GLU A 140 17.27 -13.28 2.42
CA GLU A 140 18.17 -12.70 1.45
C GLU A 140 17.39 -11.93 0.37
N ALA A 141 16.34 -12.54 -0.20
CA ALA A 141 15.48 -11.88 -1.18
C ALA A 141 14.81 -10.62 -0.62
N MET A 142 14.44 -10.62 0.68
CA MET A 142 13.87 -9.45 1.35
C MET A 142 14.89 -8.32 1.48
N ILE A 143 16.11 -8.62 1.92
CA ILE A 143 17.20 -7.64 2.05
C ILE A 143 17.61 -7.13 0.67
N GLU A 144 17.78 -8.01 -0.31
CA GLU A 144 18.09 -7.62 -1.70
C GLU A 144 17.03 -6.61 -2.22
N ASN A 145 15.75 -6.93 -2.08
CA ASN A 145 14.69 -6.07 -2.61
C ASN A 145 14.51 -4.77 -1.82
N ASN A 146 14.43 -4.87 -0.48
CA ASN A 146 14.09 -3.71 0.35
C ASN A 146 15.26 -2.77 0.57
N VAL A 147 16.50 -3.25 0.55
CA VAL A 147 17.68 -2.45 0.88
C VAL A 147 18.57 -2.24 -0.34
N LEU A 148 19.08 -3.33 -0.93
CA LEU A 148 20.13 -3.21 -1.97
C LEU A 148 19.60 -2.64 -3.28
N ARG A 149 18.41 -3.06 -3.73
CA ARG A 149 17.78 -2.50 -4.93
C ARG A 149 17.28 -1.07 -4.70
N ALA A 150 16.79 -0.77 -3.50
CA ALA A 150 16.42 0.60 -3.14
C ALA A 150 17.64 1.53 -3.16
N ARG A 151 18.81 1.06 -2.70
CA ARG A 151 20.07 1.82 -2.84
C ARG A 151 20.43 2.05 -4.31
N ARG A 152 20.41 1.00 -5.13
CA ARG A 152 20.71 1.12 -6.57
C ARG A 152 19.76 2.11 -7.26
N LEU A 153 18.48 2.13 -6.86
CA LEU A 153 17.54 3.12 -7.35
C LEU A 153 17.97 4.54 -6.97
N LEU A 154 18.35 4.77 -5.71
CA LEU A 154 18.82 6.09 -5.26
C LEU A 154 20.09 6.53 -6.01
N ASP A 155 21.05 5.62 -6.23
CA ASP A 155 22.25 5.90 -7.02
C ASP A 155 21.87 6.27 -8.48
N LEU A 156 20.89 5.60 -9.08
CA LEU A 156 20.37 5.91 -10.42
C LEU A 156 19.66 7.28 -10.46
N LEU A 157 18.90 7.63 -9.41
CA LEU A 157 18.25 8.93 -9.31
C LEU A 157 19.25 10.09 -9.23
N LEU A 158 20.46 9.88 -8.71
CA LEU A 158 21.49 10.90 -8.70
C LEU A 158 22.01 11.27 -10.09
N GLU A 159 21.82 10.44 -11.12
CA GLU A 159 22.17 10.77 -12.51
C GLU A 159 21.23 11.84 -13.08
N ASN A 160 19.96 11.82 -12.68
CA ASN A 160 18.92 12.77 -13.05
C ASN A 160 18.00 12.98 -11.85
N PRO A 161 18.39 13.85 -10.88
CA PRO A 161 17.66 14.01 -9.64
C PRO A 161 16.23 14.51 -9.84
N PRO A 162 15.22 13.82 -9.29
CA PRO A 162 13.86 14.31 -9.27
C PRO A 162 13.73 15.51 -8.31
N GLU A 163 12.68 16.31 -8.48
CA GLU A 163 12.31 17.35 -7.50
C GLU A 163 11.93 16.71 -6.15
N HIS A 164 11.41 15.47 -6.18
CA HIS A 164 11.06 14.73 -4.97
C HIS A 164 11.14 13.21 -5.17
N PHE A 165 11.78 12.52 -4.23
CA PHE A 165 11.72 11.06 -4.11
C PHE A 165 10.98 10.66 -2.84
N PHE A 166 9.98 9.84 -3.01
CA PHE A 166 9.20 9.24 -1.93
C PHE A 166 9.39 7.73 -1.88
N CYS A 167 9.52 7.16 -0.68
CA CYS A 167 9.52 5.72 -0.48
C CYS A 167 8.64 5.32 0.69
N VAL A 168 7.74 4.36 0.47
CA VAL A 168 6.84 3.90 1.53
C VAL A 168 7.56 3.11 2.62
N SER A 169 7.29 3.44 3.88
CA SER A 169 7.74 2.70 5.07
C SER A 169 6.56 2.13 5.86
N THR A 170 6.76 1.74 7.09
CA THR A 170 5.78 1.09 7.97
C THR A 170 6.03 1.46 9.42
N ASP A 171 5.00 1.36 10.27
CA ASP A 171 5.09 1.44 11.72
C ASP A 171 6.12 0.46 12.32
N LYS A 172 6.27 -0.71 11.70
CA LYS A 172 7.22 -1.76 12.12
C LYS A 172 8.70 -1.38 11.97
N ALA A 173 8.99 -0.33 11.19
CA ALA A 173 10.32 0.24 11.07
C ALA A 173 10.70 1.11 12.29
N ALA A 174 9.74 1.61 13.06
CA ALA A 174 10.01 2.45 14.23
C ALA A 174 10.70 1.66 15.36
N ASN A 175 10.19 0.47 15.65
CA ASN A 175 10.76 -0.44 16.64
C ASN A 175 10.70 -1.88 16.10
N PRO A 176 11.67 -2.31 15.28
CA PRO A 176 11.62 -3.60 14.60
C PRO A 176 11.81 -4.75 15.59
N VAL A 177 10.84 -5.67 15.57
CA VAL A 177 10.86 -6.91 16.37
C VAL A 177 11.05 -8.17 15.51
N ASN A 178 11.20 -7.98 14.21
CA ASN A 178 11.39 -9.05 13.23
C ASN A 178 12.25 -8.56 12.04
N ILE A 179 12.68 -9.49 11.19
CA ILE A 179 13.59 -9.19 10.08
C ILE A 179 12.94 -8.28 9.04
N MET A 180 11.64 -8.46 8.77
CA MET A 180 10.91 -7.57 7.85
C MET A 180 10.92 -6.13 8.36
N GLY A 181 10.59 -5.89 9.62
CA GLY A 181 10.69 -4.58 10.25
C GLY A 181 12.11 -4.02 10.22
N ALA A 182 13.13 -4.84 10.51
CA ALA A 182 14.53 -4.46 10.44
C ALA A 182 14.97 -4.08 9.01
N SER A 183 14.54 -4.83 7.99
CA SER A 183 14.85 -4.52 6.59
C SER A 183 14.24 -3.18 6.16
N LYS A 184 13.03 -2.86 6.63
CA LYS A 184 12.38 -1.57 6.37
C LYS A 184 13.07 -0.43 7.14
N LYS A 185 13.54 -0.68 8.34
CA LYS A 185 14.33 0.31 9.11
C LYS A 185 15.66 0.62 8.41
N LEU A 186 16.39 -0.41 7.96
CA LEU A 186 17.62 -0.23 7.18
C LEU A 186 17.37 0.54 5.89
N MET A 187 16.30 0.20 5.17
CA MET A 187 15.89 0.93 3.97
C MET A 187 15.63 2.40 4.26
N GLU A 188 14.88 2.70 5.33
CA GLU A 188 14.54 4.06 5.73
C GLU A 188 15.78 4.87 6.09
N GLU A 189 16.68 4.32 6.91
CA GLU A 189 17.92 5.00 7.28
C GLU A 189 18.84 5.22 6.07
N MET A 190 18.91 4.25 5.17
CA MET A 190 19.64 4.40 3.92
C MET A 190 19.04 5.53 3.06
N ILE A 191 17.72 5.58 2.88
CA ILE A 191 17.04 6.64 2.12
C ILE A 191 17.34 8.00 2.74
N MET A 192 17.22 8.11 4.09
CA MET A 192 17.50 9.35 4.82
C MET A 192 18.96 9.79 4.68
N SER A 193 19.91 8.87 4.51
CA SER A 193 21.31 9.22 4.25
C SER A 193 21.55 9.96 2.92
N TYR A 194 20.57 9.90 1.99
CA TYR A 194 20.62 10.65 0.73
C TYR A 194 19.97 12.04 0.82
N SER A 195 19.33 12.41 1.93
CA SER A 195 18.57 13.68 2.05
C SER A 195 19.38 14.94 1.77
N GLY A 196 20.71 14.90 1.95
CA GLY A 196 21.59 16.00 1.56
C GLY A 196 21.89 16.11 0.06
N ARG A 197 21.47 15.14 -0.75
CA ARG A 197 21.71 15.07 -2.22
C ARG A 197 20.44 14.92 -3.04
N LEU A 198 19.40 14.34 -2.45
CA LEU A 198 18.08 14.13 -3.06
C LEU A 198 17.02 14.62 -2.08
N PRO A 199 15.98 15.33 -2.53
CA PRO A 199 14.80 15.62 -1.72
C PRO A 199 14.01 14.33 -1.46
N VAL A 200 14.23 13.70 -0.31
CA VAL A 200 13.67 12.39 0.04
C VAL A 200 12.71 12.51 1.22
N THR A 201 11.57 11.82 1.12
CA THR A 201 10.63 11.65 2.24
C THR A 201 10.15 10.22 2.33
N THR A 202 9.60 9.86 3.48
CA THR A 202 8.95 8.57 3.69
C THR A 202 7.66 8.74 4.49
N ALA A 203 6.77 7.76 4.41
CA ALA A 203 5.59 7.69 5.24
C ALA A 203 5.53 6.35 5.98
N ARG A 204 5.21 6.42 7.28
CA ARG A 204 4.90 5.26 8.12
C ARG A 204 3.41 5.25 8.40
N PHE A 205 2.77 4.12 8.22
CA PHE A 205 1.40 3.92 8.66
C PHE A 205 1.16 2.48 9.07
N ALA A 206 0.08 2.30 9.76
CA ALA A 206 -0.38 1.04 10.32
C ALA A 206 -0.86 0.05 9.23
N ASN A 207 -1.72 -0.88 9.60
CA ASN A 207 -2.27 -1.80 8.61
C ASN A 207 -3.24 -1.07 7.67
N VAL A 208 -3.10 -1.31 6.38
CA VAL A 208 -4.10 -0.87 5.39
C VAL A 208 -5.19 -1.92 5.32
N ALA A 209 -6.42 -1.50 5.63
CA ALA A 209 -7.58 -2.39 5.68
C ALA A 209 -7.81 -3.08 4.32
N PHE A 210 -8.02 -4.39 4.33
CA PHE A 210 -8.26 -5.22 3.14
C PHE A 210 -7.21 -5.07 2.03
N SER A 211 -5.98 -4.67 2.38
CA SER A 211 -4.88 -4.61 1.41
C SER A 211 -4.47 -6.00 0.94
N ASN A 212 -3.88 -6.07 -0.27
CA ASN A 212 -3.40 -7.32 -0.87
C ASN A 212 -2.54 -8.13 0.10
N GLY A 213 -2.92 -9.39 0.32
CA GLY A 213 -2.26 -10.31 1.24
C GLY A 213 -2.48 -10.02 2.74
N SER A 214 -3.38 -9.10 3.10
CA SER A 214 -3.75 -8.87 4.51
C SER A 214 -4.68 -9.96 5.04
N LEU A 215 -4.72 -10.13 6.36
CA LEU A 215 -5.62 -11.09 7.00
C LEU A 215 -7.10 -10.81 6.71
N PRO A 216 -7.61 -9.55 6.78
CA PRO A 216 -9.00 -9.27 6.45
C PRO A 216 -9.38 -9.58 4.99
N LEU A 217 -8.49 -9.32 4.02
CA LEU A 217 -8.73 -9.75 2.63
C LEU A 217 -8.76 -11.28 2.54
N GLY A 218 -7.90 -11.97 3.30
CA GLY A 218 -7.88 -13.42 3.40
C GLY A 218 -9.21 -14.02 3.87
N PHE A 219 -10.02 -13.33 4.68
CA PHE A 219 -11.36 -13.78 5.05
C PHE A 219 -12.28 -13.86 3.83
N LEU A 220 -12.29 -12.84 2.98
CA LEU A 220 -13.08 -12.84 1.74
C LEU A 220 -12.62 -13.92 0.76
N GLU A 221 -11.31 -14.13 0.64
CA GLU A 221 -10.77 -15.21 -0.20
C GLU A 221 -11.18 -16.61 0.32
N ARG A 222 -11.20 -16.81 1.63
CA ARG A 222 -11.66 -18.05 2.25
C ARG A 222 -13.16 -18.24 2.08
N LEU A 223 -13.93 -17.17 2.24
CA LEU A 223 -15.39 -17.19 1.99
C LEU A 223 -15.69 -17.66 0.58
N ASN A 224 -15.04 -17.06 -0.43
CA ASN A 224 -15.22 -17.43 -1.83
C ASN A 224 -14.84 -18.90 -2.12
N LYS A 225 -13.94 -19.47 -1.32
CA LYS A 225 -13.49 -20.86 -1.41
C LYS A 225 -14.23 -21.80 -0.46
N ARG A 226 -15.23 -21.32 0.28
CA ARG A 226 -15.95 -22.07 1.33
C ARG A 226 -15.00 -22.70 2.35
N GLN A 227 -13.95 -21.98 2.73
CA GLN A 227 -12.94 -22.44 3.68
C GLN A 227 -13.13 -21.75 5.03
N PRO A 228 -12.81 -22.45 6.16
CA PRO A 228 -12.88 -21.85 7.48
C PRO A 228 -11.86 -20.71 7.64
N TRP A 229 -12.20 -19.75 8.50
CA TRP A 229 -11.33 -18.64 8.82
C TRP A 229 -10.46 -18.94 10.04
N SER A 230 -9.18 -18.62 9.94
CA SER A 230 -8.28 -18.58 11.10
C SER A 230 -8.10 -17.12 11.51
N CYS A 231 -8.49 -16.79 12.74
CA CYS A 231 -8.46 -15.42 13.24
C CYS A 231 -7.80 -15.37 14.62
N PRO A 232 -6.77 -14.54 14.85
CA PRO A 232 -6.19 -14.35 16.17
C PRO A 232 -7.15 -13.57 17.06
N LEU A 233 -7.40 -14.06 18.27
CA LEU A 233 -8.29 -13.40 19.23
C LEU A 233 -7.58 -12.28 19.99
N GLY A 234 -8.27 -11.17 20.21
CA GLY A 234 -7.82 -10.05 21.04
C GLY A 234 -6.62 -9.26 20.50
N ILE A 235 -6.14 -9.56 19.29
CA ILE A 235 -5.02 -8.85 18.68
C ILE A 235 -5.53 -7.57 18.03
N ARG A 236 -5.36 -6.45 18.73
CA ARG A 236 -5.74 -5.11 18.25
C ARG A 236 -4.64 -4.48 17.40
N ARG A 237 -5.04 -3.73 16.37
CA ARG A 237 -4.15 -2.99 15.48
C ARG A 237 -4.80 -1.67 15.06
N PHE A 238 -3.97 -0.68 14.73
CA PHE A 238 -4.39 0.49 13.99
C PHE A 238 -4.67 0.15 12.54
N PHE A 239 -5.70 0.78 11.98
CA PHE A 239 -6.02 0.66 10.57
C PHE A 239 -6.22 2.03 9.92
N VAL A 240 -5.75 2.12 8.67
CA VAL A 240 -6.11 3.16 7.73
C VAL A 240 -6.85 2.54 6.55
N SER A 241 -7.72 3.30 5.90
CA SER A 241 -8.35 2.85 4.66
C SER A 241 -7.33 2.86 3.51
N PRO A 242 -7.56 2.11 2.42
CA PRO A 242 -6.74 2.22 1.22
C PRO A 242 -6.66 3.64 0.68
N GLN A 243 -7.77 4.38 0.70
CA GLN A 243 -7.83 5.80 0.33
C GLN A 243 -6.90 6.65 1.21
N GLU A 244 -7.00 6.54 2.53
CA GLU A 244 -6.14 7.26 3.48
C GLU A 244 -4.66 6.95 3.27
N SER A 245 -4.32 5.69 2.93
CA SER A 245 -2.93 5.32 2.65
C SER A 245 -2.37 6.04 1.41
N GLY A 246 -3.15 6.13 0.34
CA GLY A 246 -2.75 6.87 -0.86
C GLY A 246 -2.64 8.37 -0.64
N GLU A 247 -3.59 8.94 0.10
CA GLU A 247 -3.62 10.37 0.45
C GLU A 247 -2.44 10.77 1.35
N LEU A 248 -2.07 9.93 2.33
CA LEU A 248 -0.89 10.16 3.17
C LEU A 248 0.39 10.17 2.32
N CYS A 249 0.51 9.21 1.40
CA CYS A 249 1.66 9.15 0.52
C CYS A 249 1.71 10.35 -0.44
N LEU A 250 0.56 10.86 -0.88
CA LEU A 250 0.48 12.07 -1.68
C LEU A 250 1.00 13.30 -0.89
N ILE A 251 0.52 13.49 0.32
CA ILE A 251 0.99 14.57 1.21
C ILE A 251 2.49 14.45 1.42
N ALA A 252 2.98 13.24 1.74
CA ALA A 252 4.40 13.01 2.01
C ALA A 252 5.29 13.26 0.78
N SER A 253 4.83 12.88 -0.41
CA SER A 253 5.60 13.00 -1.65
C SER A 253 5.57 14.39 -2.29
N VAL A 254 4.68 15.28 -1.83
CA VAL A 254 4.49 16.60 -2.47
C VAL A 254 4.73 17.74 -1.48
N LEU A 255 4.26 17.60 -0.24
CA LEU A 255 4.34 18.65 0.79
C LEU A 255 5.42 18.39 1.84
N GLY A 256 5.96 17.16 1.92
CA GLY A 256 7.01 16.84 2.89
C GLY A 256 8.31 17.56 2.59
N GLU A 257 9.02 17.97 3.63
CA GLU A 257 10.37 18.53 3.54
C GLU A 257 11.42 17.41 3.47
N PRO A 258 12.57 17.62 2.80
CA PRO A 258 13.60 16.60 2.70
C PRO A 258 14.06 16.08 4.06
N GLY A 259 13.96 14.78 4.25
CA GLY A 259 14.28 14.11 5.52
C GLY A 259 13.07 13.82 6.41
N ASP A 260 11.86 14.23 6.02
CA ASP A 260 10.66 13.98 6.80
C ASP A 260 10.22 12.51 6.75
N ILE A 261 9.77 12.04 7.93
CA ILE A 261 9.06 10.78 8.13
C ILE A 261 7.63 11.11 8.56
N ILE A 262 6.70 11.04 7.64
CA ILE A 262 5.30 11.45 7.85
C ILE A 262 4.46 10.25 8.30
N PHE A 263 3.58 10.45 9.28
CA PHE A 263 2.67 9.42 9.77
C PHE A 263 1.34 10.02 10.24
N PRO A 264 0.24 9.25 10.17
CA PRO A 264 -1.07 9.73 10.61
C PRO A 264 -1.13 9.81 12.13
N LYS A 265 -1.80 10.83 12.64
CA LYS A 265 -2.11 10.92 14.06
C LYS A 265 -3.32 10.04 14.38
N LEU A 266 -3.07 8.89 14.99
CA LEU A 266 -4.09 7.92 15.40
C LEU A 266 -4.16 7.85 16.94
N ASP A 267 -5.37 7.63 17.45
CA ASP A 267 -5.66 7.49 18.86
C ASP A 267 -5.85 6.01 19.22
N GLU A 268 -5.20 5.54 20.30
CA GLU A 268 -5.20 4.12 20.67
C GLU A 268 -6.58 3.60 21.07
N GLU A 269 -7.38 4.39 21.76
CA GLU A 269 -8.70 3.97 22.21
C GLU A 269 -9.69 3.92 21.05
N ARG A 270 -9.64 4.92 20.18
CA ARG A 270 -10.60 5.12 19.10
C ARG A 270 -10.25 4.33 17.83
N ASP A 271 -8.97 4.33 17.44
CA ASP A 271 -8.55 3.89 16.10
C ASP A 271 -7.98 2.47 16.07
N MET A 272 -7.85 1.79 17.23
CA MET A 272 -7.48 0.37 17.29
C MET A 272 -8.70 -0.53 17.28
N ILE A 273 -8.64 -1.58 16.44
CA ILE A 273 -9.65 -2.64 16.39
C ILE A 273 -8.98 -4.01 16.35
N SER A 274 -9.62 -5.03 16.91
CA SER A 274 -9.11 -6.39 16.88
C SER A 274 -9.52 -7.14 15.59
N PHE A 275 -8.73 -8.12 15.19
CA PHE A 275 -9.03 -8.92 13.99
C PHE A 275 -10.31 -9.74 14.15
N ASP A 276 -10.56 -10.27 15.35
CA ASP A 276 -11.78 -11.02 15.66
C ASP A 276 -13.04 -10.14 15.60
N THR A 277 -12.95 -8.86 16.01
CA THR A 277 -14.03 -7.92 15.82
C THR A 277 -14.29 -7.70 14.33
N ILE A 278 -13.25 -7.47 13.51
CA ILE A 278 -13.40 -7.31 12.06
C ILE A 278 -14.04 -8.55 11.43
N ALA A 279 -13.61 -9.75 11.82
CA ALA A 279 -14.15 -11.00 11.31
C ALA A 279 -15.64 -11.16 11.67
N GLY A 280 -16.00 -10.92 12.94
CA GLY A 280 -17.38 -11.00 13.40
C GLY A 280 -18.29 -9.96 12.74
N ASP A 281 -17.82 -8.73 12.59
CA ASP A 281 -18.55 -7.67 11.89
C ASP A 281 -18.74 -8.01 10.40
N LEU A 282 -17.73 -8.60 9.75
CA LEU A 282 -17.82 -9.00 8.35
C LEU A 282 -18.86 -10.12 8.16
N LEU A 283 -18.88 -11.14 9.02
CA LEU A 283 -19.90 -12.19 8.96
C LEU A 283 -21.31 -11.60 9.15
N ARG A 284 -21.49 -10.74 10.16
CA ARG A 284 -22.78 -10.08 10.38
C ARG A 284 -23.23 -9.19 9.21
N TYR A 285 -22.29 -8.45 8.62
CA TYR A 285 -22.56 -7.64 7.43
C TYR A 285 -23.01 -8.49 6.22
N LEU A 286 -22.49 -9.73 6.13
CA LEU A 286 -22.88 -10.70 5.11
C LEU A 286 -24.18 -11.46 5.46
N GLY A 287 -24.78 -11.21 6.62
CA GLY A 287 -25.96 -11.97 7.09
C GLY A 287 -25.65 -13.36 7.58
N MET A 288 -24.40 -13.61 8.01
CA MET A 288 -23.91 -14.90 8.49
C MET A 288 -23.66 -14.88 9.99
N GLU A 289 -23.77 -16.05 10.62
CA GLU A 289 -23.39 -16.27 12.00
C GLU A 289 -22.07 -17.02 12.08
N ALA A 290 -21.27 -16.72 13.12
CA ALA A 290 -20.00 -17.38 13.35
C ALA A 290 -20.22 -18.70 14.10
N ASP A 291 -19.80 -19.83 13.51
CA ASP A 291 -19.63 -21.09 14.23
C ASP A 291 -18.16 -21.19 14.70
N ILE A 292 -17.95 -20.94 15.99
CA ILE A 292 -16.60 -20.93 16.58
C ILE A 292 -16.19 -22.36 16.90
N CYS A 293 -15.05 -22.78 16.32
CA CYS A 293 -14.46 -24.08 16.52
C CYS A 293 -13.26 -24.01 17.47
N SER A 294 -13.07 -25.05 18.26
CA SER A 294 -11.98 -25.19 19.24
C SER A 294 -10.65 -25.55 18.57
N THR A 295 -10.71 -26.23 17.43
CA THR A 295 -9.54 -26.71 16.69
C THR A 295 -9.69 -26.46 15.19
N GLU A 296 -8.55 -26.42 14.52
CA GLU A 296 -8.51 -26.28 13.06
C GLU A 296 -9.14 -27.50 12.36
N GLU A 297 -8.97 -28.70 12.92
CA GLU A 297 -9.54 -29.92 12.37
C GLU A 297 -11.07 -29.92 12.46
N GLU A 298 -11.64 -29.52 13.60
CA GLU A 298 -13.09 -29.33 13.76
C GLU A 298 -13.65 -28.37 12.73
N ALA A 299 -12.97 -27.22 12.54
CA ALA A 299 -13.39 -26.21 11.57
C ALA A 299 -13.37 -26.75 10.13
N ARG A 300 -12.37 -27.55 9.77
CA ARG A 300 -12.30 -28.18 8.45
C ARG A 300 -13.40 -29.22 8.23
N GLN A 301 -13.68 -30.06 9.23
CA GLN A 301 -14.74 -31.07 9.16
C GLN A 301 -16.12 -30.42 9.01
N LYS A 302 -16.41 -29.38 9.79
CA LYS A 302 -17.66 -28.62 9.65
C LYS A 302 -17.79 -27.96 8.28
N ALA A 303 -16.72 -27.38 7.74
CA ALA A 303 -16.75 -26.77 6.41
C ALA A 303 -17.07 -27.80 5.30
N LEU A 304 -16.55 -29.02 5.40
CA LEU A 304 -16.89 -30.11 4.45
C LEU A 304 -18.37 -30.49 4.52
N LEU A 305 -18.95 -30.56 5.72
CA LEU A 305 -20.38 -30.87 5.87
C LEU A 305 -21.30 -29.79 5.29
N LEU A 306 -20.88 -28.51 5.31
CA LEU A 306 -21.62 -27.42 4.68
C LEU A 306 -21.56 -27.46 3.14
N ASP A 307 -20.52 -28.07 2.56
CA ASP A 307 -20.42 -28.26 1.12
C ASP A 307 -21.33 -29.42 0.63
N GLU A 308 -21.58 -30.43 1.47
CA GLU A 308 -22.44 -31.57 1.16
C GLU A 308 -23.94 -31.24 1.30
N ASN A 309 -24.29 -30.25 2.14
CA ASN A 309 -25.67 -29.79 2.38
C ASN A 309 -25.73 -28.26 2.30
N PRO A 310 -25.72 -27.68 1.07
CA PRO A 310 -25.73 -26.21 0.86
C PRO A 310 -27.08 -25.56 1.21
#